data_26ec26979f7c823a8bc7e4635e8a6c9d
#
_entry.id   26ec26979f7c823a8bc7e4635e8a6c9d
#
_cell.length_a   1.000
_cell.length_b   1.000
_cell.length_c   1.000
_cell.angle_alpha   90.00
_cell.angle_beta   90.00
_cell.angle_gamma   90.00
#
_symmetry.space_group_name_H-M   'P 1'
#
loop_
_entity.id
_entity.type
_entity.pdbx_description
1 polymer ?
#
loop_
_entity_poly.entity_id
_entity_poly.type
_entity_poly.pdbx_seq_one_letter_code
_entity_poly.pdbx_strand_id
1 'polypeptide(L)'
;AWSVQDQNAGDIFRTHNGGKDWEVLPAMRGKSVRAMAISVSDHKVIVAGALDGVYRSTDGGNNWQRISPNDGVVKNIESIAVDPKDPNVVYAGTWHLAWKTSDGGANWQHINKGMIDDSDVFSIIVSSANPSEVFASACSGIYKSVSGGDQFDKIKGIPFTARRTRVLRQDPSNPAIVYAGTTEGLWKSVDEGKNWKLASSPEVVVNDVLVDPRNSQRVLLATDRSGVLASDDAAATFTSSNHGYAHRYVSAILADSKEPNTIYIGLVNDREFGGVFFTHDGGQNWQQRSSGLDGRDVFTLKQASNGTLIAGTNKGVFELAEGTSTWHPINNVVISKTVSHTVTLKSGKKKTVSSTTSAHSILEGRVNDADLGSTRWFAATSSGLFTSKDHGKVWIGGPVAGEKDFVSVQSQDGLVVAATRSTVLVSQDSGAAWQSARLASYPINIRSVTVAPDGQVFVATREGAFHSADSGKSWNHLVTGLPDKDITSVAYDGSHKRLLATSGQTGVVFESMDGGSTWQRGPDSGYPLRRISVVHGRYVGATPFDGVIAQPENESQSANAGGGTN
;
A
#
# COMPACT_ATOMS: atom_id res chain seq x y z
N ALA A 1 11.32 -6.07 9.25
CA ALA A 1 9.93 -6.17 8.74
C ALA A 1 8.98 -6.33 9.92
N TRP A 2 7.81 -5.71 9.89
CA TRP A 2 6.80 -5.79 10.93
C TRP A 2 5.39 -5.82 10.32
N SER A 3 4.43 -6.38 11.04
CA SER A 3 3.03 -6.40 10.66
C SER A 3 2.19 -5.67 11.70
N VAL A 4 1.22 -4.89 11.25
CA VAL A 4 0.24 -4.22 12.13
C VAL A 4 -0.75 -5.22 12.73
N GLN A 5 -0.96 -6.35 12.04
CA GLN A 5 -1.99 -7.33 12.37
C GLN A 5 -1.44 -8.58 13.08
N ASP A 6 -0.13 -8.83 12.98
CA ASP A 6 0.52 -9.99 13.56
C ASP A 6 1.60 -9.57 14.55
N GLN A 7 1.35 -9.80 15.83
CA GLN A 7 2.29 -9.48 16.91
C GLN A 7 3.54 -10.35 16.90
N ASN A 8 3.52 -11.44 16.14
CA ASN A 8 4.61 -12.42 16.05
C ASN A 8 5.33 -12.36 14.70
N ALA A 9 5.10 -11.33 13.88
CA ALA A 9 5.76 -11.17 12.59
C ALA A 9 6.71 -9.98 12.61
N GLY A 10 8.00 -10.26 12.56
CA GLY A 10 9.07 -9.27 12.48
C GLY A 10 10.39 -9.82 12.99
N ASP A 11 11.46 -9.12 12.65
CA ASP A 11 12.83 -9.48 13.02
C ASP A 11 13.68 -8.22 13.12
N ILE A 12 14.82 -8.30 13.82
CA ILE A 12 15.90 -7.32 13.77
C ILE A 12 17.04 -7.92 12.97
N PHE A 13 17.56 -7.14 12.04
CA PHE A 13 18.71 -7.48 11.21
C PHE A 13 19.89 -6.55 11.55
N ARG A 14 21.10 -7.09 11.52
CA ARG A 14 22.35 -6.36 11.75
C ARG A 14 23.30 -6.57 10.58
N THR A 15 24.04 -5.54 10.20
CA THR A 15 25.13 -5.60 9.25
C THR A 15 26.41 -5.06 9.90
N HIS A 16 27.55 -5.62 9.53
CA HIS A 16 28.90 -5.18 9.94
C HIS A 16 29.70 -4.59 8.78
N ASN A 17 29.17 -4.61 7.55
CA ASN A 17 29.91 -4.24 6.33
C ASN A 17 29.16 -3.20 5.46
N GLY A 18 28.36 -2.33 6.11
CA GLY A 18 27.65 -1.26 5.42
C GLY A 18 26.46 -1.74 4.59
N GLY A 19 25.81 -2.83 4.99
CA GLY A 19 24.60 -3.32 4.34
C GLY A 19 24.85 -4.32 3.21
N LYS A 20 26.08 -4.77 2.98
CA LYS A 20 26.37 -5.78 1.97
C LYS A 20 25.84 -7.15 2.37
N ASP A 21 26.02 -7.51 3.64
CA ASP A 21 25.46 -8.73 4.23
C ASP A 21 24.69 -8.40 5.49
N TRP A 22 23.63 -9.18 5.77
CA TRP A 22 22.76 -9.00 6.91
C TRP A 22 22.60 -10.31 7.68
N GLU A 23 22.66 -10.23 9.00
CA GLU A 23 22.34 -11.33 9.90
C GLU A 23 21.06 -11.05 10.68
N VAL A 24 20.24 -12.07 10.89
CA VAL A 24 19.06 -11.99 11.75
C VAL A 24 19.52 -12.13 13.20
N LEU A 25 19.00 -11.29 14.11
CA LEU A 25 19.24 -11.45 15.55
C LEU A 25 18.23 -12.44 16.13
N PRO A 26 18.64 -13.68 16.48
CA PRO A 26 17.70 -14.78 16.76
C PRO A 26 16.78 -14.52 17.97
N ALA A 27 17.29 -13.80 18.98
CA ALA A 27 16.53 -13.50 20.19
C ALA A 27 15.34 -12.55 19.97
N MET A 28 15.29 -11.85 18.81
CA MET A 28 14.21 -10.95 18.44
C MET A 28 13.36 -11.49 17.28
N ARG A 29 13.58 -12.75 16.90
CA ARG A 29 12.80 -13.38 15.82
C ARG A 29 11.32 -13.44 16.18
N GLY A 30 10.47 -13.08 15.22
CA GLY A 30 9.03 -13.04 15.39
C GLY A 30 8.52 -11.85 16.21
N LYS A 31 9.37 -10.88 16.60
CA LYS A 31 8.93 -9.67 17.30
C LYS A 31 8.59 -8.56 16.31
N SER A 32 7.40 -8.01 16.43
CA SER A 32 6.96 -6.86 15.62
C SER A 32 7.56 -5.57 16.17
N VAL A 33 8.85 -5.33 15.88
CA VAL A 33 9.62 -4.17 16.34
C VAL A 33 9.24 -2.94 15.51
N ARG A 34 8.88 -1.84 16.18
CA ARG A 34 8.48 -0.58 15.56
C ARG A 34 9.45 0.56 15.80
N ALA A 35 10.14 0.54 16.93
CA ALA A 35 11.10 1.57 17.30
C ALA A 35 12.38 0.95 17.86
N MET A 36 13.50 1.61 17.59
CA MET A 36 14.79 1.25 18.18
C MET A 36 15.57 2.51 18.52
N ALA A 37 16.33 2.44 19.62
CA ALA A 37 17.30 3.45 19.99
C ALA A 37 18.59 2.81 20.49
N ILE A 38 19.72 3.39 20.11
CA ILE A 38 21.05 3.03 20.61
C ILE A 38 21.47 4.13 21.60
N SER A 39 21.94 3.72 22.77
CA SER A 39 22.44 4.70 23.75
C SER A 39 23.68 5.43 23.23
N VAL A 40 23.70 6.75 23.41
CA VAL A 40 24.85 7.58 23.04
C VAL A 40 26.00 7.41 24.01
N SER A 41 25.70 7.19 25.29
CA SER A 41 26.72 7.02 26.35
C SER A 41 27.31 5.60 26.38
N ASP A 42 26.59 4.58 25.89
CA ASP A 42 27.07 3.21 25.77
C ASP A 42 26.43 2.53 24.55
N HIS A 43 27.15 2.50 23.43
CA HIS A 43 26.67 1.91 22.15
C HIS A 43 26.35 0.40 22.22
N LYS A 44 26.76 -0.31 23.28
CA LYS A 44 26.34 -1.69 23.52
C LYS A 44 24.91 -1.81 24.00
N VAL A 45 24.37 -0.72 24.57
CA VAL A 45 22.97 -0.67 25.01
C VAL A 45 22.09 -0.28 23.84
N ILE A 46 21.24 -1.21 23.46
CA ILE A 46 20.22 -1.05 22.40
C ILE A 46 18.86 -1.34 23.02
N VAL A 47 17.89 -0.49 22.77
CA VAL A 47 16.50 -0.66 23.23
C VAL A 47 15.59 -0.78 22.03
N ALA A 48 14.73 -1.78 22.01
CA ALA A 48 13.74 -2.05 20.97
C ALA A 48 12.34 -2.04 21.55
N GLY A 49 11.46 -1.27 20.90
CA GLY A 49 10.03 -1.24 21.17
C GLY A 49 9.27 -2.11 20.19
N ALA A 50 8.53 -3.09 20.71
CA ALA A 50 7.69 -4.00 19.94
C ALA A 50 6.22 -3.87 20.35
N LEU A 51 5.32 -4.52 19.59
CA LEU A 51 3.90 -4.52 19.94
C LEU A 51 3.62 -5.17 21.30
N ASP A 52 4.42 -6.14 21.69
CA ASP A 52 4.26 -6.88 22.95
C ASP A 52 5.05 -6.29 24.13
N GLY A 53 5.92 -5.29 23.91
CA GLY A 53 6.65 -4.63 24.98
C GLY A 53 8.00 -4.04 24.58
N VAL A 54 8.82 -3.71 25.59
CA VAL A 54 10.16 -3.13 25.43
C VAL A 54 11.23 -4.16 25.73
N TYR A 55 12.23 -4.24 24.86
CA TYR A 55 13.37 -5.16 24.93
C TYR A 55 14.67 -4.36 25.01
N ARG A 56 15.65 -4.87 25.74
CA ARG A 56 16.97 -4.24 25.91
C ARG A 56 18.08 -5.25 25.70
N SER A 57 19.08 -4.84 24.97
CA SER A 57 20.39 -5.49 24.88
C SER A 57 21.44 -4.60 25.57
N THR A 58 22.44 -5.23 26.19
CA THR A 58 23.62 -4.55 26.79
C THR A 58 24.95 -5.05 26.18
N ASP A 59 24.87 -5.81 25.09
CA ASP A 59 26.00 -6.43 24.42
C ASP A 59 26.01 -6.22 22.90
N GLY A 60 25.41 -5.11 22.44
CA GLY A 60 25.35 -4.75 21.01
C GLY A 60 24.37 -5.58 20.20
N GLY A 61 23.32 -6.12 20.83
CA GLY A 61 22.25 -6.84 20.17
C GLY A 61 22.43 -8.36 20.13
N ASN A 62 23.45 -8.93 20.78
CA ASN A 62 23.65 -10.38 20.78
C ASN A 62 22.64 -11.08 21.69
N ASN A 63 22.39 -10.51 22.88
CA ASN A 63 21.38 -10.98 23.82
C ASN A 63 20.35 -9.89 24.09
N TRP A 64 19.09 -10.29 24.25
CA TRP A 64 17.98 -9.38 24.50
C TRP A 64 17.15 -9.85 25.68
N GLN A 65 16.78 -8.92 26.53
CA GLN A 65 15.89 -9.13 27.66
C GLN A 65 14.67 -8.24 27.51
N ARG A 66 13.49 -8.78 27.74
CA ARG A 66 12.30 -7.94 27.93
C ARG A 66 12.41 -7.18 29.23
N ILE A 67 12.29 -5.85 29.18
CA ILE A 67 12.39 -4.96 30.32
C ILE A 67 11.04 -4.30 30.67
N SER A 68 10.00 -4.47 29.84
CA SER A 68 8.64 -4.06 30.20
C SER A 68 7.95 -5.15 31.03
N PRO A 69 7.01 -4.77 31.94
CA PRO A 69 6.22 -5.72 32.72
C PRO A 69 5.47 -6.74 31.84
N ASN A 70 5.24 -7.94 32.37
CA ASN A 70 4.51 -9.00 31.68
C ASN A 70 2.97 -8.87 31.80
N ASP A 71 2.48 -7.89 32.54
CA ASP A 71 1.07 -7.61 32.75
C ASP A 71 0.37 -6.98 31.52
N GLY A 72 1.13 -6.67 30.47
CA GLY A 72 0.63 -6.09 29.23
C GLY A 72 0.24 -4.62 29.33
N VAL A 73 0.66 -3.89 30.39
CA VAL A 73 0.40 -2.47 30.55
C VAL A 73 1.30 -1.64 29.62
N VAL A 74 2.61 -1.96 29.54
CA VAL A 74 3.57 -1.32 28.62
C VAL A 74 3.69 -2.16 27.34
N LYS A 75 2.87 -1.85 26.35
CA LYS A 75 2.78 -2.52 25.05
C LYS A 75 2.43 -1.54 23.93
N ASN A 76 2.34 -2.03 22.67
CA ASN A 76 2.04 -1.22 21.49
C ASN A 76 2.99 -0.03 21.38
N ILE A 77 4.29 -0.34 21.43
CA ILE A 77 5.33 0.69 21.43
C ILE A 77 5.45 1.29 20.03
N GLU A 78 5.31 2.61 19.92
CA GLU A 78 5.49 3.36 18.65
C GLU A 78 6.84 4.09 18.60
N SER A 79 7.36 4.49 19.75
CA SER A 79 8.63 5.21 19.82
C SER A 79 9.43 4.87 21.06
N ILE A 80 10.76 4.93 20.94
CA ILE A 80 11.72 4.71 22.03
C ILE A 80 12.75 5.84 22.01
N ALA A 81 13.05 6.38 23.19
CA ALA A 81 14.19 7.24 23.42
C ALA A 81 14.98 6.77 24.64
N VAL A 82 16.29 6.86 24.54
CA VAL A 82 17.22 6.58 25.66
C VAL A 82 17.88 7.90 26.05
N ASP A 83 17.96 8.16 27.35
CA ASP A 83 18.65 9.34 27.85
C ASP A 83 20.11 9.35 27.35
N PRO A 84 20.59 10.45 26.78
CA PRO A 84 21.93 10.52 26.21
C PRO A 84 23.07 10.36 27.22
N LYS A 85 22.80 10.57 28.51
CA LYS A 85 23.80 10.50 29.61
C LYS A 85 23.68 9.23 30.46
N ASP A 86 22.45 8.70 30.61
CA ASP A 86 22.18 7.52 31.43
C ASP A 86 21.40 6.46 30.61
N PRO A 87 22.05 5.35 30.22
CA PRO A 87 21.43 4.29 29.43
C PRO A 87 20.35 3.50 30.18
N ASN A 88 20.16 3.74 31.50
CA ASN A 88 19.09 3.14 32.28
C ASN A 88 17.79 3.93 32.22
N VAL A 89 17.84 5.19 31.78
CA VAL A 89 16.65 6.01 31.59
C VAL A 89 16.12 5.82 30.18
N VAL A 90 14.94 5.22 30.08
CA VAL A 90 14.29 4.90 28.80
C VAL A 90 12.87 5.46 28.80
N TYR A 91 12.50 6.06 27.69
CA TYR A 91 11.15 6.56 27.41
C TYR A 91 10.52 5.72 26.31
N ALA A 92 9.25 5.36 26.48
CA ALA A 92 8.47 4.60 25.51
C ALA A 92 7.16 5.33 25.19
N GLY A 93 6.96 5.72 23.95
CA GLY A 93 5.68 6.19 23.43
C GLY A 93 4.83 5.01 22.99
N THR A 94 3.57 4.98 23.40
CA THR A 94 2.65 3.87 23.13
C THR A 94 1.37 4.37 22.47
N TRP A 95 0.49 3.45 22.06
CA TRP A 95 -0.87 3.79 21.61
C TRP A 95 -1.73 4.42 22.73
N HIS A 96 -1.25 4.42 23.95
CA HIS A 96 -1.91 5.08 25.08
C HIS A 96 -0.87 5.73 25.98
N LEU A 97 -0.54 6.99 25.64
CA LEU A 97 0.39 7.86 26.36
C LEU A 97 1.85 7.35 26.40
N ALA A 98 2.67 7.95 27.27
CA ALA A 98 4.08 7.65 27.37
C ALA A 98 4.45 7.03 28.72
N TRP A 99 5.50 6.22 28.71
CA TRP A 99 6.06 5.54 29.87
C TRP A 99 7.54 5.85 30.02
N LYS A 100 8.04 5.80 31.24
CA LYS A 100 9.44 6.01 31.58
C LYS A 100 9.92 4.97 32.58
N THR A 101 11.15 4.51 32.41
CA THR A 101 11.94 3.84 33.44
C THR A 101 13.20 4.64 33.71
N SER A 102 13.69 4.62 34.97
CA SER A 102 14.95 5.24 35.36
C SER A 102 15.95 4.24 35.96
N ASP A 103 15.64 2.95 35.89
CA ASP A 103 16.39 1.86 36.51
C ASP A 103 16.62 0.67 35.54
N GLY A 104 16.67 0.96 34.24
CA GLY A 104 16.92 -0.05 33.21
C GLY A 104 15.76 -0.99 32.95
N GLY A 105 14.55 -0.63 33.39
CA GLY A 105 13.33 -1.38 33.18
C GLY A 105 12.82 -2.17 34.39
N ALA A 106 13.48 -2.04 35.55
CA ALA A 106 12.99 -2.70 36.77
C ALA A 106 11.64 -2.12 37.23
N ASN A 107 11.47 -0.80 37.07
CA ASN A 107 10.21 -0.12 37.32
C ASN A 107 9.83 0.80 36.16
N TRP A 108 8.54 0.84 35.83
CA TRP A 108 7.98 1.72 34.81
C TRP A 108 6.91 2.61 35.42
N GLN A 109 6.97 3.88 35.09
CA GLN A 109 5.98 4.87 35.50
C GLN A 109 5.33 5.53 34.29
N HIS A 110 4.06 5.81 34.38
CA HIS A 110 3.30 6.53 33.40
C HIS A 110 3.62 8.03 33.47
N ILE A 111 3.99 8.63 32.35
CA ILE A 111 4.36 10.06 32.28
C ILE A 111 3.37 10.82 31.40
N ASN A 112 2.19 11.12 31.92
CA ASN A 112 1.09 11.73 31.18
C ASN A 112 0.67 13.12 31.72
N LYS A 113 1.28 13.58 32.79
CA LYS A 113 0.86 14.83 33.42
C LYS A 113 1.02 16.02 32.47
N GLY A 114 -0.09 16.68 32.14
CA GLY A 114 -0.16 17.79 31.18
C GLY A 114 -0.43 17.37 29.74
N MET A 115 -0.44 16.06 29.43
CA MET A 115 -0.94 15.53 28.16
C MET A 115 -2.46 15.32 28.21
N ILE A 116 -3.10 15.39 27.03
CA ILE A 116 -4.50 14.99 26.92
C ILE A 116 -4.57 13.46 27.05
N ASP A 117 -5.48 12.95 27.89
CA ASP A 117 -5.72 11.52 28.05
C ASP A 117 -6.11 10.87 26.72
N ASP A 118 -5.79 9.58 26.59
CA ASP A 118 -6.06 8.75 25.40
C ASP A 118 -5.36 9.25 24.12
N SER A 119 -4.10 9.71 24.26
CA SER A 119 -3.27 10.17 23.15
C SER A 119 -2.22 9.11 22.77
N ASP A 120 -2.26 8.64 21.50
CA ASP A 120 -1.15 7.88 20.91
C ASP A 120 0.10 8.75 20.85
N VAL A 121 1.25 8.24 21.32
CA VAL A 121 2.55 8.94 21.25
C VAL A 121 3.40 8.35 20.13
N PHE A 122 3.43 9.06 19.00
CA PHE A 122 4.12 8.62 17.78
C PHE A 122 5.64 8.78 17.82
N SER A 123 6.12 9.81 18.52
CA SER A 123 7.55 10.08 18.64
C SER A 123 7.86 10.70 20.00
N ILE A 124 8.96 10.26 20.60
CA ILE A 124 9.50 10.84 21.83
C ILE A 124 11.02 11.01 21.66
N ILE A 125 11.55 12.17 22.02
CA ILE A 125 12.98 12.47 22.00
C ILE A 125 13.42 13.14 23.28
N VAL A 126 14.68 12.88 23.65
CA VAL A 126 15.36 13.51 24.80
C VAL A 126 16.46 14.40 24.25
N SER A 127 16.54 15.63 24.75
CA SER A 127 17.55 16.59 24.31
C SER A 127 18.96 16.12 24.69
N SER A 128 19.86 16.10 23.69
CA SER A 128 21.26 15.71 23.90
C SER A 128 22.02 16.69 24.80
N ALA A 129 21.64 17.94 24.80
CA ALA A 129 22.26 18.97 25.64
C ALA A 129 21.72 18.95 27.07
N ASN A 130 20.42 18.81 27.25
CA ASN A 130 19.75 18.82 28.54
C ASN A 130 18.72 17.67 28.62
N PRO A 131 19.05 16.54 29.28
CA PRO A 131 18.15 15.40 29.40
C PRO A 131 16.85 15.65 30.13
N SER A 132 16.74 16.76 30.87
CA SER A 132 15.45 17.18 31.45
C SER A 132 14.47 17.68 30.42
N GLU A 133 14.93 18.00 29.19
CA GLU A 133 14.06 18.40 28.09
C GLU A 133 13.67 17.18 27.28
N VAL A 134 12.38 16.89 27.29
CA VAL A 134 11.77 15.77 26.54
C VAL A 134 10.67 16.33 25.65
N PHE A 135 10.69 15.97 24.39
CA PHE A 135 9.61 16.29 23.45
C PHE A 135 8.82 15.02 23.14
N ALA A 136 7.52 15.12 23.07
CA ALA A 136 6.63 14.04 22.66
C ALA A 136 5.62 14.54 21.63
N SER A 137 5.44 13.81 20.54
CA SER A 137 4.36 14.06 19.61
C SER A 137 3.24 13.06 19.81
N ALA A 138 2.03 13.56 19.92
CA ALA A 138 0.84 12.76 20.11
C ALA A 138 -0.24 13.14 19.11
N CYS A 139 -1.30 12.32 18.98
CA CYS A 139 -2.44 12.66 18.14
C CYS A 139 -3.13 13.98 18.55
N SER A 140 -2.94 14.40 19.80
CA SER A 140 -3.45 15.66 20.37
C SER A 140 -2.52 16.88 20.17
N GLY A 141 -1.29 16.67 19.65
CA GLY A 141 -0.30 17.72 19.39
C GLY A 141 1.11 17.37 19.86
N ILE A 142 1.99 18.37 19.88
CA ILE A 142 3.36 18.23 20.38
C ILE A 142 3.42 18.78 21.80
N TYR A 143 4.17 18.10 22.66
CA TYR A 143 4.36 18.43 24.05
C TYR A 143 5.86 18.55 24.38
N LYS A 144 6.22 19.45 25.27
CA LYS A 144 7.58 19.61 25.81
C LYS A 144 7.54 19.48 27.33
N SER A 145 8.45 18.69 27.87
CA SER A 145 8.79 18.67 29.31
C SER A 145 10.15 19.32 29.51
N VAL A 146 10.34 20.01 30.62
CA VAL A 146 11.63 20.50 31.11
C VAL A 146 12.02 19.85 32.45
N SER A 147 11.27 18.80 32.84
CA SER A 147 11.42 18.05 34.09
C SER A 147 11.66 16.56 33.88
N GLY A 148 12.22 16.19 32.72
CA GLY A 148 12.49 14.78 32.38
C GLY A 148 11.24 13.93 32.24
N GLY A 149 10.10 14.54 31.84
CA GLY A 149 8.82 13.86 31.64
C GLY A 149 7.85 13.93 32.82
N ASP A 150 8.21 14.56 33.95
CA ASP A 150 7.30 14.65 35.11
C ASP A 150 6.09 15.55 34.84
N GLN A 151 6.26 16.56 33.99
CA GLN A 151 5.22 17.49 33.57
C GLN A 151 5.45 17.85 32.10
N PHE A 152 4.39 17.86 31.31
CA PHE A 152 4.41 18.29 29.93
C PHE A 152 3.53 19.51 29.69
N ASP A 153 3.99 20.40 28.82
CA ASP A 153 3.25 21.53 28.31
C ASP A 153 3.05 21.42 26.83
N LYS A 154 1.83 21.69 26.36
CA LYS A 154 1.50 21.61 24.92
C LYS A 154 2.13 22.75 24.15
N ILE A 155 2.91 22.42 23.12
CA ILE A 155 3.52 23.39 22.20
C ILE A 155 2.45 23.90 21.21
N LYS A 156 2.54 25.19 20.86
CA LYS A 156 1.70 25.86 19.86
C LYS A 156 2.52 26.16 18.60
N GLY A 157 1.84 26.46 17.48
CA GLY A 157 2.48 26.97 16.26
C GLY A 157 2.43 26.03 15.06
N ILE A 158 2.08 24.76 15.25
CA ILE A 158 1.75 23.84 14.15
C ILE A 158 0.23 23.77 14.04
N PRO A 159 -0.36 23.95 12.84
CA PRO A 159 -1.81 23.90 12.63
C PRO A 159 -2.43 22.57 13.04
N PHE A 160 -3.68 22.63 13.49
CA PHE A 160 -4.41 21.41 13.88
C PHE A 160 -4.67 20.44 12.69
N THR A 161 -4.64 20.91 11.47
CA THR A 161 -4.74 20.10 10.26
C THR A 161 -3.52 19.22 10.05
N ALA A 162 -2.33 19.67 10.44
CA ALA A 162 -1.07 18.91 10.47
C ALA A 162 -0.98 18.00 11.72
N ARG A 163 -2.07 17.35 12.11
CA ARG A 163 -2.27 16.72 13.42
C ARG A 163 -1.28 15.62 13.76
N ARG A 164 -0.94 14.79 12.76
CA ARG A 164 -0.10 13.64 13.02
C ARG A 164 1.34 14.02 12.77
N THR A 165 1.99 14.49 13.81
CA THR A 165 3.44 14.61 13.84
C THR A 165 4.00 13.22 14.03
N ARG A 166 4.44 12.58 12.92
CA ARG A 166 4.92 11.20 12.90
C ARG A 166 6.30 11.08 13.55
N VAL A 167 7.10 12.13 13.45
CA VAL A 167 8.48 12.13 13.94
C VAL A 167 8.88 13.50 14.47
N LEU A 168 9.62 13.50 15.58
CA LEU A 168 10.39 14.63 16.08
C LEU A 168 11.87 14.29 15.94
N ARG A 169 12.67 15.28 15.55
CA ARG A 169 14.12 15.14 15.48
C ARG A 169 14.79 16.44 15.94
N GLN A 170 15.73 16.35 16.85
CA GLN A 170 16.56 17.48 17.27
C GLN A 170 17.86 17.46 16.44
N ASP A 171 18.35 18.63 16.06
CA ASP A 171 19.66 18.75 15.43
C ASP A 171 20.76 18.36 16.43
N PRO A 172 21.63 17.40 16.10
CA PRO A 172 22.63 16.89 17.04
C PRO A 172 23.71 17.91 17.40
N SER A 173 23.95 18.91 16.53
CA SER A 173 24.95 19.97 16.76
C SER A 173 24.35 21.24 17.34
N ASN A 174 23.05 21.49 17.16
CA ASN A 174 22.35 22.64 17.69
C ASN A 174 20.98 22.26 18.25
N PRO A 175 20.88 21.94 19.56
CA PRO A 175 19.64 21.50 20.19
C PRO A 175 18.49 22.51 20.15
N ALA A 176 18.74 23.78 19.85
CA ALA A 176 17.68 24.76 19.64
C ALA A 176 16.86 24.48 18.36
N ILE A 177 17.44 23.72 17.41
CA ILE A 177 16.74 23.33 16.18
C ILE A 177 16.02 22.01 16.39
N VAL A 178 14.70 22.05 16.20
CA VAL A 178 13.83 20.87 16.26
C VAL A 178 13.02 20.78 14.97
N TYR A 179 12.97 19.60 14.41
CA TYR A 179 12.17 19.25 13.24
C TYR A 179 10.96 18.41 13.65
N ALA A 180 9.82 18.69 13.03
CA ALA A 180 8.59 17.93 13.20
C ALA A 180 8.08 17.50 11.83
N GLY A 181 8.16 16.19 11.55
CA GLY A 181 7.62 15.60 10.32
C GLY A 181 6.14 15.28 10.50
N THR A 182 5.31 15.89 9.67
CA THR A 182 3.85 15.84 9.80
C THR A 182 3.17 15.30 8.53
N THR A 183 1.86 15.15 8.58
CA THR A 183 1.04 14.86 7.40
C THR A 183 0.90 16.05 6.45
N GLU A 184 1.32 17.25 6.86
CA GLU A 184 1.30 18.48 6.05
C GLU A 184 2.67 19.17 6.10
N GLY A 185 3.69 18.47 5.61
CA GLY A 185 5.05 18.98 5.48
C GLY A 185 5.95 18.77 6.68
N LEU A 186 7.18 19.27 6.53
CA LEU A 186 8.18 19.40 7.56
C LEU A 186 8.06 20.77 8.22
N TRP A 187 7.96 20.78 9.54
CA TRP A 187 8.02 22.01 10.36
C TRP A 187 9.35 22.08 11.06
N LYS A 188 9.94 23.28 11.12
CA LYS A 188 11.22 23.57 11.76
C LYS A 188 11.05 24.64 12.80
N SER A 189 11.60 24.40 13.99
CA SER A 189 11.83 25.39 15.05
C SER A 189 13.32 25.67 15.16
N VAL A 190 13.69 26.89 15.52
CA VAL A 190 15.07 27.32 15.81
C VAL A 190 15.22 27.85 17.25
N ASP A 191 14.19 27.66 18.06
CA ASP A 191 14.08 28.20 19.42
C ASP A 191 13.50 27.16 20.40
N GLU A 192 13.93 25.91 20.27
CA GLU A 192 13.55 24.78 21.14
C GLU A 192 12.04 24.50 21.12
N GLY A 193 11.39 24.68 19.97
CA GLY A 193 9.97 24.39 19.80
C GLY A 193 9.01 25.49 20.22
N LYS A 194 9.50 26.71 20.54
CA LYS A 194 8.62 27.83 20.91
C LYS A 194 7.87 28.38 19.69
N ASN A 195 8.55 28.50 18.55
CA ASN A 195 7.97 28.93 17.29
C ASN A 195 8.31 27.94 16.17
N TRP A 196 7.36 27.73 15.25
CA TRP A 196 7.48 26.78 14.15
C TRP A 196 7.23 27.44 12.81
N LYS A 197 8.02 27.07 11.81
CA LYS A 197 7.88 27.49 10.43
C LYS A 197 7.83 26.26 9.53
N LEU A 198 6.91 26.27 8.56
CA LEU A 198 6.85 25.24 7.52
C LEU A 198 8.10 25.33 6.64
N ALA A 199 8.84 24.22 6.52
CA ALA A 199 10.12 24.10 5.83
C ALA A 199 10.05 23.30 4.53
N SER A 200 8.93 22.61 4.24
CA SER A 200 8.70 21.91 2.97
C SER A 200 7.32 22.24 2.40
N SER A 201 7.00 21.74 1.20
CA SER A 201 5.61 21.80 0.70
C SER A 201 4.65 21.11 1.68
N PRO A 202 3.46 21.69 1.96
CA PRO A 202 2.46 21.06 2.80
C PRO A 202 1.89 19.76 2.22
N GLU A 203 2.09 19.51 0.94
CA GLU A 203 1.66 18.25 0.29
C GLU A 203 2.58 17.07 0.57
N VAL A 204 3.77 17.32 1.13
CA VAL A 204 4.73 16.27 1.49
C VAL A 204 4.33 15.68 2.85
N VAL A 205 3.98 14.41 2.87
CA VAL A 205 3.77 13.66 4.12
C VAL A 205 5.10 13.11 4.59
N VAL A 206 5.60 13.59 5.74
CA VAL A 206 6.92 13.22 6.27
C VAL A 206 6.78 12.05 7.26
N ASN A 207 7.43 10.94 6.96
CA ASN A 207 7.44 9.73 7.81
C ASN A 207 8.61 9.69 8.78
N ASP A 208 9.80 10.15 8.34
CA ASP A 208 10.98 10.25 9.21
C ASP A 208 11.89 11.39 8.74
N VAL A 209 12.70 11.88 9.65
CA VAL A 209 13.69 12.96 9.45
C VAL A 209 15.04 12.49 9.96
N LEU A 210 16.07 12.58 9.13
CA LEU A 210 17.45 12.38 9.51
C LEU A 210 18.24 13.69 9.33
N VAL A 211 18.87 14.15 10.39
CA VAL A 211 19.89 15.22 10.32
C VAL A 211 21.26 14.56 10.37
N ASP A 212 22.13 14.84 9.39
CA ASP A 212 23.48 14.27 9.38
C ASP A 212 24.26 14.78 10.62
N PRO A 213 24.71 13.89 11.51
CA PRO A 213 25.39 14.28 12.74
C PRO A 213 26.74 14.95 12.52
N ARG A 214 27.33 14.85 11.31
CA ARG A 214 28.59 15.49 10.94
C ARG A 214 28.40 16.78 10.14
N ASN A 215 27.21 16.98 9.58
CA ASN A 215 26.88 18.15 8.80
C ASN A 215 25.37 18.47 8.90
N SER A 216 24.97 19.29 9.86
CA SER A 216 23.58 19.68 10.09
C SER A 216 22.92 20.48 8.95
N GLN A 217 23.70 20.90 7.92
CA GLN A 217 23.11 21.43 6.69
C GLN A 217 22.39 20.33 5.90
N ARG A 218 22.85 19.07 6.07
CA ARG A 218 22.27 17.94 5.37
C ARG A 218 21.11 17.33 6.17
N VAL A 219 19.90 17.44 5.60
CA VAL A 219 18.66 16.89 6.16
C VAL A 219 18.01 15.99 5.13
N LEU A 220 17.69 14.77 5.52
CA LEU A 220 16.97 13.81 4.68
C LEU A 220 15.57 13.57 5.23
N LEU A 221 14.58 13.52 4.35
CA LEU A 221 13.21 13.17 4.69
C LEU A 221 12.84 11.84 4.03
N ALA A 222 12.37 10.90 4.82
CA ALA A 222 11.60 9.77 4.31
C ALA A 222 10.14 10.21 4.20
N THR A 223 9.57 10.10 3.02
CA THR A 223 8.24 10.63 2.75
C THR A 223 7.26 9.56 2.31
N ASP A 224 5.97 9.86 2.45
CA ASP A 224 4.93 9.06 1.84
C ASP A 224 4.78 9.47 0.38
N ARG A 225 5.05 8.57 -0.57
CA ARG A 225 4.88 8.75 -2.02
C ARG A 225 5.91 9.63 -2.76
N SER A 226 6.76 10.41 -2.06
CA SER A 226 7.83 11.20 -2.71
C SER A 226 9.23 10.61 -2.52
N GLY A 227 9.32 9.38 -1.97
CA GLY A 227 10.60 8.73 -1.70
C GLY A 227 11.44 9.47 -0.65
N VAL A 228 12.72 9.67 -0.94
CA VAL A 228 13.65 10.41 -0.11
C VAL A 228 13.86 11.81 -0.69
N LEU A 229 13.65 12.82 0.12
CA LEU A 229 14.01 14.21 -0.19
C LEU A 229 15.27 14.59 0.58
N ALA A 230 16.18 15.28 -0.07
CA ALA A 230 17.44 15.75 0.51
C ALA A 230 17.53 17.27 0.50
N SER A 231 18.05 17.83 1.57
CA SER A 231 18.45 19.23 1.72
C SER A 231 19.91 19.27 2.09
N ASP A 232 20.66 20.20 1.52
CA ASP A 232 22.04 20.54 1.88
C ASP A 232 22.16 21.97 2.43
N ASP A 233 21.01 22.59 2.79
CA ASP A 233 20.89 23.97 3.29
C ASP A 233 20.06 24.06 4.59
N ALA A 234 20.17 23.04 5.45
CA ALA A 234 19.46 22.95 6.73
C ALA A 234 17.93 23.01 6.58
N ALA A 235 17.38 22.34 5.60
CA ALA A 235 15.96 22.29 5.29
C ALA A 235 15.35 23.61 4.77
N ALA A 236 16.15 24.49 4.15
CA ALA A 236 15.59 25.65 3.47
C ALA A 236 14.99 25.26 2.10
N THR A 237 15.64 24.33 1.38
CA THR A 237 15.13 23.73 0.14
C THR A 237 15.32 22.22 0.14
N PHE A 238 14.49 21.53 -0.64
CA PHE A 238 14.57 20.08 -0.80
C PHE A 238 14.60 19.67 -2.26
N THR A 239 15.43 18.68 -2.58
CA THR A 239 15.49 18.02 -3.88
C THR A 239 15.25 16.52 -3.72
N SER A 240 14.75 15.88 -4.76
CA SER A 240 14.56 14.42 -4.77
C SER A 240 15.91 13.70 -4.76
N SER A 241 16.05 12.66 -3.96
CA SER A 241 17.23 11.82 -3.80
C SER A 241 16.92 10.34 -4.07
N ASN A 242 16.21 10.07 -5.18
CA ASN A 242 15.66 8.74 -5.49
C ASN A 242 16.44 8.00 -6.60
N HIS A 243 17.54 8.56 -7.11
CA HIS A 243 18.37 7.89 -8.12
C HIS A 243 18.95 6.57 -7.58
N GLY A 244 18.79 5.49 -8.36
CA GLY A 244 19.23 4.16 -7.97
C GLY A 244 18.30 3.45 -6.97
N TYR A 245 17.23 4.09 -6.52
CA TYR A 245 16.18 3.44 -5.73
C TYR A 245 15.28 2.65 -6.68
N ALA A 246 15.54 1.33 -6.79
CA ALA A 246 14.94 0.46 -7.81
C ALA A 246 13.69 -0.27 -7.35
N HIS A 247 13.44 -0.37 -6.04
CA HIS A 247 12.35 -1.18 -5.50
C HIS A 247 11.04 -0.40 -5.48
N ARG A 248 10.16 -0.69 -6.46
CA ARG A 248 8.87 -0.03 -6.63
C ARG A 248 7.72 -1.02 -6.52
N TYR A 249 6.63 -0.55 -5.95
CA TYR A 249 5.41 -1.31 -5.84
C TYR A 249 4.66 -1.33 -7.17
N VAL A 250 4.74 -2.45 -7.87
CA VAL A 250 3.96 -2.70 -9.10
C VAL A 250 2.57 -3.19 -8.72
N SER A 251 1.56 -2.42 -9.09
CA SER A 251 0.13 -2.70 -8.82
C SER A 251 -0.62 -3.21 -10.05
N ALA A 252 -0.17 -2.84 -11.25
CA ALA A 252 -0.77 -3.23 -12.51
C ALA A 252 0.29 -3.71 -13.50
N ILE A 253 -0.04 -4.74 -14.29
CA ILE A 253 0.74 -5.22 -15.43
C ILE A 253 -0.19 -5.38 -16.60
N LEU A 254 0.25 -4.93 -17.76
CA LEU A 254 -0.45 -5.09 -19.03
C LEU A 254 0.55 -5.46 -20.11
N ALA A 255 0.27 -6.55 -20.84
CA ALA A 255 0.94 -6.86 -22.07
C ALA A 255 0.31 -6.12 -23.24
N ASP A 256 1.11 -5.58 -24.14
CA ASP A 256 0.58 -5.01 -25.38
C ASP A 256 0.01 -6.13 -26.27
N SER A 257 -1.19 -5.91 -26.80
CA SER A 257 -1.88 -6.93 -27.61
C SER A 257 -1.29 -7.09 -29.01
N LYS A 258 -0.51 -6.11 -29.49
CA LYS A 258 0.09 -6.08 -30.83
C LYS A 258 1.60 -6.38 -30.80
N GLU A 259 2.28 -5.90 -29.77
CA GLU A 259 3.75 -5.92 -29.66
C GLU A 259 4.22 -6.90 -28.58
N PRO A 260 4.75 -8.09 -28.96
CA PRO A 260 5.02 -9.19 -28.03
C PRO A 260 5.95 -8.88 -26.86
N ASN A 261 6.92 -7.97 -27.06
CA ASN A 261 7.91 -7.60 -26.05
C ASN A 261 7.56 -6.30 -25.32
N THR A 262 6.40 -5.71 -25.64
CA THR A 262 5.95 -4.48 -25.00
C THR A 262 5.09 -4.80 -23.79
N ILE A 263 5.52 -4.33 -22.62
CA ILE A 263 4.84 -4.50 -21.34
C ILE A 263 4.70 -3.14 -20.70
N TYR A 264 3.52 -2.85 -20.15
CA TYR A 264 3.25 -1.67 -19.35
C TYR A 264 3.07 -2.07 -17.90
N ILE A 265 3.58 -1.27 -16.96
CA ILE A 265 3.36 -1.43 -15.53
C ILE A 265 2.82 -0.15 -14.92
N GLY A 266 1.93 -0.31 -13.95
CA GLY A 266 1.41 0.77 -13.11
C GLY A 266 2.03 0.70 -11.72
N LEU A 267 2.45 1.85 -11.20
CA LEU A 267 3.09 1.98 -9.90
C LEU A 267 2.20 2.73 -8.91
N VAL A 268 2.35 2.41 -7.64
CA VAL A 268 1.72 3.13 -6.52
C VAL A 268 2.77 3.58 -5.52
N ASN A 269 2.41 4.60 -4.72
CA ASN A 269 3.25 5.16 -3.66
C ASN A 269 4.55 5.84 -4.15
N ASP A 270 4.56 6.33 -5.39
CA ASP A 270 5.68 7.09 -5.93
C ASP A 270 5.17 8.27 -6.79
N ARG A 271 5.33 9.49 -6.32
CA ARG A 271 4.85 10.70 -7.02
C ARG A 271 5.72 11.08 -8.21
N GLU A 272 7.02 11.00 -8.06
CA GLU A 272 7.98 11.49 -9.05
C GLU A 272 8.28 10.43 -10.11
N PHE A 273 8.55 9.20 -9.65
CA PHE A 273 8.88 8.07 -10.51
C PHE A 273 7.76 7.04 -10.59
N GLY A 274 6.53 7.43 -10.23
CA GLY A 274 5.34 6.59 -10.28
C GLY A 274 4.60 6.68 -11.62
N GLY A 275 3.32 6.33 -11.58
CA GLY A 275 2.46 6.31 -12.74
C GLY A 275 2.69 5.08 -13.61
N VAL A 276 2.97 5.27 -14.90
CA VAL A 276 3.12 4.18 -15.87
C VAL A 276 4.54 4.14 -16.41
N PHE A 277 5.10 2.93 -16.44
CA PHE A 277 6.33 2.60 -17.17
C PHE A 277 6.03 1.57 -18.25
N PHE A 278 6.87 1.54 -19.27
CA PHE A 278 6.78 0.55 -20.33
C PHE A 278 8.16 0.10 -20.80
N THR A 279 8.20 -1.08 -21.41
CA THR A 279 9.36 -1.68 -22.05
C THR A 279 8.98 -2.13 -23.43
N HIS A 280 9.94 -2.19 -24.37
CA HIS A 280 9.81 -2.82 -25.69
C HIS A 280 10.71 -4.05 -25.85
N ASP A 281 11.50 -4.40 -24.85
CA ASP A 281 12.51 -5.45 -24.87
C ASP A 281 12.27 -6.57 -23.84
N GLY A 282 10.99 -6.76 -23.47
CA GLY A 282 10.59 -7.83 -22.54
C GLY A 282 10.99 -7.55 -21.07
N GLY A 283 11.28 -6.28 -20.72
CA GLY A 283 11.56 -5.90 -19.35
C GLY A 283 13.04 -5.64 -19.04
N GLN A 284 13.92 -5.66 -20.03
CA GLN A 284 15.35 -5.38 -19.82
C GLN A 284 15.58 -3.88 -19.57
N ASN A 285 14.88 -3.00 -20.30
CA ASN A 285 14.93 -1.56 -20.11
C ASN A 285 13.52 -0.99 -19.96
N TRP A 286 13.35 -0.05 -19.01
CA TRP A 286 12.07 0.57 -18.70
C TRP A 286 12.12 2.08 -18.91
N GLN A 287 11.08 2.64 -19.51
CA GLN A 287 10.89 4.07 -19.71
C GLN A 287 9.59 4.53 -19.04
N GLN A 288 9.62 5.71 -18.41
CA GLN A 288 8.44 6.30 -17.81
C GLN A 288 7.54 6.94 -18.87
N ARG A 289 6.22 6.73 -18.76
CA ARG A 289 5.19 7.28 -19.65
C ARG A 289 4.01 7.80 -18.83
N SER A 290 4.28 8.81 -18.00
CA SER A 290 3.35 9.29 -16.97
C SER A 290 2.87 10.73 -17.17
N SER A 291 3.23 11.40 -18.28
CA SER A 291 2.79 12.77 -18.59
C SER A 291 1.27 12.87 -18.55
N GLY A 292 0.71 13.81 -17.77
CA GLY A 292 -0.73 13.98 -17.57
C GLY A 292 -1.33 13.14 -16.42
N LEU A 293 -0.58 12.22 -15.82
CA LEU A 293 -1.01 11.51 -14.61
C LEU A 293 -0.73 12.29 -13.31
N ASP A 294 0.13 13.31 -13.34
CA ASP A 294 0.42 14.23 -12.22
C ASP A 294 0.69 13.53 -10.89
N GLY A 295 1.57 12.51 -10.90
CA GLY A 295 1.94 11.75 -9.72
C GLY A 295 0.83 10.87 -9.13
N ARG A 296 -0.15 10.48 -9.96
CA ARG A 296 -1.22 9.56 -9.51
C ARG A 296 -0.72 8.13 -9.39
N ASP A 297 -1.25 7.43 -8.39
CA ASP A 297 -1.11 5.98 -8.26
C ASP A 297 -1.92 5.29 -9.35
N VAL A 298 -1.36 4.28 -9.99
CA VAL A 298 -2.03 3.48 -11.02
C VAL A 298 -2.30 2.08 -10.48
N PHE A 299 -3.57 1.72 -10.30
CA PHE A 299 -4.01 0.44 -9.72
C PHE A 299 -4.35 -0.61 -10.76
N THR A 300 -4.77 -0.19 -11.96
CA THR A 300 -5.07 -1.10 -13.07
C THR A 300 -4.69 -0.48 -14.40
N LEU A 301 -4.27 -1.32 -15.34
CA LEU A 301 -3.98 -0.97 -16.72
C LEU A 301 -4.71 -1.95 -17.65
N LYS A 302 -5.33 -1.41 -18.68
CA LYS A 302 -6.01 -2.18 -19.74
C LYS A 302 -5.71 -1.57 -21.11
N GLN A 303 -5.85 -2.37 -22.15
CA GLN A 303 -5.74 -1.91 -23.53
C GLN A 303 -7.05 -2.16 -24.26
N ALA A 304 -7.59 -1.14 -24.87
CA ALA A 304 -8.75 -1.25 -25.74
C ALA A 304 -8.35 -1.84 -27.11
N SER A 305 -9.30 -2.37 -27.85
CA SER A 305 -9.07 -3.02 -29.16
C SER A 305 -8.43 -2.09 -30.21
N ASN A 306 -8.62 -0.78 -30.08
CA ASN A 306 -8.00 0.24 -30.92
C ASN A 306 -6.56 0.62 -30.49
N GLY A 307 -5.98 -0.03 -29.46
CA GLY A 307 -4.64 0.25 -28.95
C GLY A 307 -4.58 1.31 -27.85
N THR A 308 -5.67 2.02 -27.56
CA THR A 308 -5.73 3.01 -26.47
C THR A 308 -5.51 2.32 -25.12
N LEU A 309 -4.61 2.89 -24.31
CA LEU A 309 -4.36 2.43 -22.95
C LEU A 309 -5.30 3.14 -21.97
N ILE A 310 -5.80 2.39 -20.99
CA ILE A 310 -6.68 2.87 -19.94
C ILE A 310 -6.02 2.60 -18.59
N ALA A 311 -5.90 3.64 -17.77
CA ALA A 311 -5.35 3.57 -16.42
C ALA A 311 -6.43 3.90 -15.38
N GLY A 312 -6.66 2.99 -14.44
CA GLY A 312 -7.43 3.28 -13.23
C GLY A 312 -6.49 3.78 -12.13
N THR A 313 -6.80 4.96 -11.58
CA THR A 313 -5.92 5.68 -10.66
C THR A 313 -6.55 5.89 -9.29
N ASN A 314 -5.82 6.52 -8.36
CA ASN A 314 -6.37 6.97 -7.08
C ASN A 314 -7.43 8.09 -7.23
N LYS A 315 -7.54 8.70 -8.42
CA LYS A 315 -8.57 9.70 -8.76
C LYS A 315 -9.07 9.49 -10.20
N GLY A 316 -9.95 8.52 -10.39
CA GLY A 316 -10.65 8.29 -11.66
C GLY A 316 -9.86 7.51 -12.71
N VAL A 317 -10.36 7.56 -13.92
CA VAL A 317 -9.89 6.83 -15.12
C VAL A 317 -9.19 7.78 -16.07
N PHE A 318 -8.07 7.34 -16.63
CA PHE A 318 -7.30 8.08 -17.63
C PHE A 318 -7.11 7.23 -18.88
N GLU A 319 -7.05 7.90 -20.03
CA GLU A 319 -6.73 7.28 -21.32
C GLU A 319 -5.44 7.85 -21.90
N LEU A 320 -4.70 7.00 -22.59
CA LEU A 320 -3.59 7.36 -23.48
C LEU A 320 -3.92 6.82 -24.86
N ALA A 321 -4.29 7.70 -25.77
CA ALA A 321 -4.60 7.30 -27.14
C ALA A 321 -3.36 6.77 -27.85
N GLU A 322 -3.54 5.79 -28.75
CA GLU A 322 -2.44 5.21 -29.53
C GLU A 322 -1.66 6.31 -30.28
N GLY A 323 -0.33 6.25 -30.21
CA GLY A 323 0.55 7.25 -30.85
C GLY A 323 0.74 8.56 -30.07
N THR A 324 0.07 8.72 -28.91
CA THR A 324 0.24 9.91 -28.06
C THR A 324 1.14 9.63 -26.85
N SER A 325 1.58 10.69 -26.15
CA SER A 325 2.47 10.57 -24.97
C SER A 325 1.85 11.13 -23.70
N THR A 326 0.64 11.70 -23.77
CA THR A 326 0.00 12.37 -22.63
C THR A 326 -1.32 11.71 -22.27
N TRP A 327 -1.47 11.38 -20.99
CA TRP A 327 -2.70 10.83 -20.42
C TRP A 327 -3.75 11.93 -20.23
N HIS A 328 -4.99 11.61 -20.57
CA HIS A 328 -6.14 12.50 -20.40
C HIS A 328 -7.20 11.84 -19.51
N PRO A 329 -7.85 12.61 -18.61
CA PRO A 329 -8.92 12.06 -17.77
C PRO A 329 -10.19 11.79 -18.60
N ILE A 330 -10.81 10.62 -18.36
CA ILE A 330 -12.12 10.23 -18.92
C ILE A 330 -13.10 9.97 -17.77
N ASN A 331 -13.39 10.99 -16.97
CA ASN A 331 -14.03 10.88 -15.67
C ASN A 331 -15.48 11.40 -15.64
N ASN A 332 -16.11 11.70 -16.78
CA ASN A 332 -17.46 12.25 -16.82
C ASN A 332 -18.48 11.22 -16.34
N VAL A 333 -19.21 11.53 -15.27
CA VAL A 333 -20.28 10.70 -14.72
C VAL A 333 -21.61 11.37 -14.95
N VAL A 334 -22.59 10.62 -15.42
CA VAL A 334 -23.99 11.04 -15.48
C VAL A 334 -24.80 10.32 -14.41
N ILE A 335 -25.37 11.08 -13.51
CA ILE A 335 -26.28 10.58 -12.46
C ILE A 335 -27.70 10.91 -12.90
N SER A 336 -28.48 9.87 -13.23
CA SER A 336 -29.89 10.02 -13.57
C SER A 336 -30.75 9.75 -12.35
N LYS A 337 -31.54 10.72 -11.92
CA LYS A 337 -32.52 10.59 -10.83
C LYS A 337 -33.92 10.62 -11.41
N THR A 338 -34.62 9.49 -11.36
CA THR A 338 -36.04 9.42 -11.73
C THR A 338 -36.88 9.64 -10.50
N VAL A 339 -37.72 10.66 -10.53
CA VAL A 339 -38.71 10.92 -9.50
C VAL A 339 -40.07 10.57 -10.08
N SER A 340 -40.76 9.63 -9.46
CA SER A 340 -42.12 9.23 -9.84
C SER A 340 -43.13 9.74 -8.81
N HIS A 341 -44.17 10.40 -9.26
CA HIS A 341 -45.29 10.83 -8.44
C HIS A 341 -46.59 10.38 -9.09
N THR A 342 -47.56 10.04 -8.24
CA THR A 342 -48.88 9.61 -8.69
C THR A 342 -49.80 10.80 -8.76
N VAL A 343 -50.35 11.07 -9.93
CA VAL A 343 -51.34 12.13 -10.17
C VAL A 343 -52.72 11.48 -10.33
N THR A 344 -53.71 12.00 -9.61
CA THR A 344 -55.10 11.59 -9.82
C THR A 344 -55.71 12.44 -10.92
N LEU A 345 -56.14 11.80 -11.99
CA LEU A 345 -56.81 12.45 -13.12
C LEU A 345 -58.22 12.90 -12.73
N LYS A 346 -58.78 13.87 -13.47
CA LYS A 346 -60.17 14.32 -13.28
C LYS A 346 -61.22 13.21 -13.35
N SER A 347 -60.86 12.09 -13.99
CA SER A 347 -61.67 10.87 -14.07
C SER A 347 -61.59 9.95 -12.83
N GLY A 348 -60.85 10.35 -11.76
CA GLY A 348 -60.61 9.54 -10.58
C GLY A 348 -59.53 8.44 -10.77
N LYS A 349 -59.01 8.24 -11.99
CA LYS A 349 -57.94 7.26 -12.25
C LYS A 349 -56.57 7.83 -11.81
N LYS A 350 -55.78 6.98 -11.15
CA LYS A 350 -54.41 7.30 -10.78
C LYS A 350 -53.46 7.02 -11.94
N LYS A 351 -52.61 8.00 -12.27
CA LYS A 351 -51.54 7.86 -13.30
C LYS A 351 -50.22 8.18 -12.64
N THR A 352 -49.25 7.29 -12.75
CA THR A 352 -47.86 7.56 -12.34
C THR A 352 -47.17 8.37 -13.43
N VAL A 353 -46.66 9.52 -13.06
CA VAL A 353 -45.84 10.38 -13.92
C VAL A 353 -44.42 10.35 -13.39
N SER A 354 -43.48 9.99 -14.25
CA SER A 354 -42.08 9.95 -13.90
C SER A 354 -41.33 11.06 -14.65
N SER A 355 -40.52 11.83 -13.95
CA SER A 355 -39.58 12.77 -14.53
C SER A 355 -38.17 12.32 -14.21
N THR A 356 -37.30 12.27 -15.22
CA THR A 356 -35.89 11.94 -15.05
C THR A 356 -35.07 13.21 -15.22
N THR A 357 -34.30 13.54 -14.20
CA THR A 357 -33.30 14.62 -14.25
C THR A 357 -31.91 14.00 -14.27
N SER A 358 -31.05 14.52 -15.16
CA SER A 358 -29.64 14.11 -15.23
C SER A 358 -28.77 15.19 -14.62
N ALA A 359 -27.86 14.79 -13.72
CA ALA A 359 -26.80 15.64 -13.19
C ALA A 359 -25.45 15.12 -13.68
N HIS A 360 -24.53 16.03 -13.98
CA HIS A 360 -23.17 15.70 -14.31
C HIS A 360 -22.30 15.75 -13.06
N SER A 361 -21.39 14.80 -12.94
CA SER A 361 -20.42 14.66 -11.86
C SER A 361 -19.11 14.15 -12.42
N ILE A 362 -18.11 13.99 -11.57
CA ILE A 362 -16.79 13.47 -11.91
C ILE A 362 -16.54 12.21 -11.11
N LEU A 363 -15.94 11.20 -11.74
CA LEU A 363 -15.48 9.99 -11.08
C LEU A 363 -14.16 10.32 -10.35
N GLU A 364 -14.26 10.66 -9.06
CA GLU A 364 -13.12 11.04 -8.22
C GLU A 364 -12.61 9.88 -7.35
N GLY A 365 -13.35 8.80 -7.27
CA GLY A 365 -13.00 7.63 -6.48
C GLY A 365 -11.77 6.89 -7.02
N ARG A 366 -11.07 6.17 -6.11
CA ARG A 366 -10.01 5.26 -6.52
C ARG A 366 -10.60 4.15 -7.40
N VAL A 367 -9.99 3.93 -8.57
CA VAL A 367 -10.34 2.85 -9.50
C VAL A 367 -9.39 1.68 -9.28
N ASN A 368 -9.91 0.61 -8.69
CA ASN A 368 -9.12 -0.56 -8.29
C ASN A 368 -8.89 -1.52 -9.46
N ASP A 369 -9.90 -1.67 -10.33
CA ASP A 369 -9.85 -2.52 -11.52
C ASP A 369 -10.78 -1.97 -12.60
N ALA A 370 -10.55 -2.37 -13.85
CA ALA A 370 -11.39 -2.05 -14.99
C ALA A 370 -11.48 -3.25 -15.91
N ASP A 371 -12.58 -3.34 -16.65
CA ASP A 371 -12.76 -4.32 -17.72
C ASP A 371 -13.30 -3.64 -18.96
N LEU A 372 -12.68 -3.93 -20.12
CA LEU A 372 -12.98 -3.29 -21.39
C LEU A 372 -13.69 -4.29 -22.32
N GLY A 373 -14.91 -4.66 -21.94
CA GLY A 373 -15.74 -5.52 -22.76
C GLY A 373 -16.09 -4.90 -24.11
N SER A 374 -16.39 -5.71 -25.10
CA SER A 374 -16.66 -5.29 -26.48
C SER A 374 -17.84 -4.33 -26.61
N THR A 375 -18.85 -4.46 -25.78
CA THR A 375 -20.08 -3.65 -25.81
C THR A 375 -20.18 -2.66 -24.67
N ARG A 376 -19.42 -2.88 -23.59
CA ARG A 376 -19.52 -2.10 -22.37
C ARG A 376 -18.23 -2.21 -21.55
N TRP A 377 -17.77 -1.08 -21.06
CA TRP A 377 -16.68 -1.02 -20.10
C TRP A 377 -17.19 -0.95 -18.67
N PHE A 378 -16.42 -1.50 -17.74
CA PHE A 378 -16.70 -1.47 -16.32
C PHE A 378 -15.50 -0.90 -15.55
N ALA A 379 -15.79 -0.16 -14.47
CA ALA A 379 -14.79 0.34 -13.54
C ALA A 379 -15.21 -0.01 -12.10
N ALA A 380 -14.41 -0.84 -11.44
CA ALA A 380 -14.55 -1.20 -10.03
C ALA A 380 -13.86 -0.12 -9.19
N THR A 381 -14.65 0.62 -8.41
CA THR A 381 -14.14 1.80 -7.68
C THR A 381 -14.45 1.74 -6.20
N SER A 382 -13.77 2.59 -5.41
CA SER A 382 -14.06 2.77 -3.98
C SER A 382 -15.44 3.37 -3.69
N SER A 383 -16.12 3.94 -4.69
CA SER A 383 -17.45 4.55 -4.56
C SER A 383 -18.59 3.75 -5.19
N GLY A 384 -18.26 2.66 -5.88
CA GLY A 384 -19.24 1.81 -6.55
C GLY A 384 -18.69 1.16 -7.81
N LEU A 385 -19.60 0.52 -8.56
CA LEU A 385 -19.32 -0.03 -9.88
C LEU A 385 -19.90 0.90 -10.94
N PHE A 386 -19.06 1.32 -11.87
CA PHE A 386 -19.44 2.20 -12.98
C PHE A 386 -19.34 1.47 -14.30
N THR A 387 -20.19 1.85 -15.26
CA THR A 387 -20.22 1.28 -16.59
C THR A 387 -20.30 2.37 -17.65
N SER A 388 -19.66 2.15 -18.79
CA SER A 388 -19.69 3.02 -19.97
C SER A 388 -20.05 2.22 -21.22
N LYS A 389 -20.89 2.79 -22.08
CA LYS A 389 -21.29 2.25 -23.39
C LYS A 389 -20.61 2.95 -24.57
N ASP A 390 -19.83 3.98 -24.28
CA ASP A 390 -19.21 4.87 -25.26
C ASP A 390 -17.68 4.98 -25.05
N HIS A 391 -17.08 3.85 -24.61
CA HIS A 391 -15.64 3.71 -24.42
C HIS A 391 -15.05 4.74 -23.42
N GLY A 392 -15.72 4.91 -22.29
CA GLY A 392 -15.24 5.73 -21.19
C GLY A 392 -15.58 7.22 -21.31
N LYS A 393 -16.24 7.69 -22.36
CA LYS A 393 -16.63 9.11 -22.50
C LYS A 393 -17.63 9.54 -21.45
N VAL A 394 -18.57 8.65 -21.12
CA VAL A 394 -19.55 8.86 -20.05
C VAL A 394 -19.67 7.59 -19.22
N TRP A 395 -19.62 7.75 -17.91
CA TRP A 395 -19.82 6.69 -16.93
C TRP A 395 -21.16 6.83 -16.24
N ILE A 396 -21.82 5.71 -16.00
CA ILE A 396 -23.08 5.59 -15.24
C ILE A 396 -22.88 4.53 -14.19
N GLY A 397 -23.21 4.80 -12.93
CA GLY A 397 -23.05 3.80 -11.88
C GLY A 397 -23.09 4.38 -10.48
N GLY A 398 -22.60 3.60 -9.53
CA GLY A 398 -22.61 3.87 -8.12
C GLY A 398 -22.65 2.58 -7.30
N PRO A 399 -23.18 2.61 -6.07
CA PRO A 399 -23.39 1.40 -5.27
C PRO A 399 -24.27 0.39 -5.98
N VAL A 400 -23.89 -0.89 -5.94
CA VAL A 400 -24.66 -2.01 -6.52
C VAL A 400 -25.01 -2.99 -5.41
N ALA A 401 -26.28 -3.35 -5.29
CA ALA A 401 -26.81 -4.24 -4.22
C ALA A 401 -26.37 -3.82 -2.80
N GLY A 402 -26.19 -2.51 -2.57
CA GLY A 402 -25.74 -1.95 -1.29
C GLY A 402 -24.20 -1.88 -1.14
N GLU A 403 -23.45 -2.52 -2.01
CA GLU A 403 -21.99 -2.57 -1.99
C GLU A 403 -21.37 -1.34 -2.65
N LYS A 404 -20.19 -0.89 -2.18
CA LYS A 404 -19.49 0.30 -2.67
C LYS A 404 -18.05 0.05 -3.10
N ASP A 405 -17.19 -0.45 -2.21
CA ASP A 405 -15.74 -0.56 -2.44
C ASP A 405 -15.41 -1.82 -3.27
N PHE A 406 -15.61 -1.72 -4.58
CA PHE A 406 -15.29 -2.81 -5.51
C PHE A 406 -13.79 -2.88 -5.75
N VAL A 407 -13.23 -4.10 -5.66
CA VAL A 407 -11.79 -4.38 -5.80
C VAL A 407 -11.45 -5.01 -7.15
N SER A 408 -12.39 -5.68 -7.81
CA SER A 408 -12.16 -6.33 -9.10
C SER A 408 -13.46 -6.43 -9.90
N VAL A 409 -13.34 -6.42 -11.23
CA VAL A 409 -14.43 -6.65 -12.19
C VAL A 409 -13.89 -7.30 -13.46
N GLN A 410 -14.61 -8.31 -13.95
CA GLN A 410 -14.37 -8.89 -15.27
C GLN A 410 -15.67 -9.26 -15.96
N SER A 411 -15.67 -9.22 -17.30
CA SER A 411 -16.82 -9.59 -18.13
C SER A 411 -16.43 -10.50 -19.29
N GLN A 412 -17.34 -11.40 -19.66
CA GLN A 412 -17.22 -12.27 -20.80
C GLN A 412 -18.63 -12.64 -21.33
N ASP A 413 -18.92 -12.30 -22.58
CA ASP A 413 -20.15 -12.70 -23.29
C ASP A 413 -21.47 -12.49 -22.51
N GLY A 414 -21.60 -11.32 -21.86
CA GLY A 414 -22.78 -10.96 -21.07
C GLY A 414 -22.70 -11.35 -19.59
N LEU A 415 -21.84 -12.29 -19.21
CA LEU A 415 -21.49 -12.56 -17.83
C LEU A 415 -20.60 -11.43 -17.30
N VAL A 416 -20.96 -10.84 -16.16
CA VAL A 416 -20.13 -9.86 -15.46
C VAL A 416 -19.98 -10.31 -14.01
N VAL A 417 -18.75 -10.38 -13.54
CA VAL A 417 -18.42 -10.69 -12.15
C VAL A 417 -17.69 -9.52 -11.54
N ALA A 418 -18.24 -8.97 -10.47
CA ALA A 418 -17.64 -7.89 -9.73
C ALA A 418 -17.53 -8.27 -8.25
N ALA A 419 -16.46 -7.85 -7.59
CA ALA A 419 -16.24 -8.19 -6.20
C ALA A 419 -15.85 -6.97 -5.36
N THR A 420 -16.40 -6.91 -4.15
CA THR A 420 -15.83 -6.16 -3.03
C THR A 420 -14.84 -7.05 -2.27
N ARG A 421 -14.31 -6.60 -1.15
CA ARG A 421 -13.43 -7.45 -0.32
C ARG A 421 -14.15 -8.65 0.31
N SER A 422 -15.48 -8.61 0.41
CA SER A 422 -16.28 -9.62 1.14
C SER A 422 -17.40 -10.24 0.31
N THR A 423 -17.76 -9.65 -0.82
CA THR A 423 -18.95 -10.04 -1.59
C THR A 423 -18.59 -10.19 -3.06
N VAL A 424 -19.04 -11.27 -3.70
CA VAL A 424 -19.04 -11.43 -5.16
C VAL A 424 -20.45 -11.18 -5.68
N LEU A 425 -20.57 -10.33 -6.69
CA LEU A 425 -21.78 -10.05 -7.42
C LEU A 425 -21.64 -10.59 -8.86
N VAL A 426 -22.67 -11.28 -9.32
CA VAL A 426 -22.72 -11.89 -10.66
C VAL A 426 -23.91 -11.32 -11.41
N SER A 427 -23.69 -10.93 -12.65
CA SER A 427 -24.73 -10.53 -13.61
C SER A 427 -24.63 -11.40 -14.85
N GLN A 428 -25.77 -11.87 -15.36
CA GLN A 428 -25.88 -12.67 -16.60
C GLN A 428 -26.36 -11.82 -17.80
N ASP A 429 -26.60 -10.53 -17.58
CA ASP A 429 -27.23 -9.62 -18.55
C ASP A 429 -26.42 -8.32 -18.74
N SER A 430 -25.10 -8.46 -18.79
CA SER A 430 -24.16 -7.34 -18.99
C SER A 430 -24.31 -6.23 -17.93
N GLY A 431 -24.58 -6.59 -16.68
CA GLY A 431 -24.64 -5.66 -15.56
C GLY A 431 -25.99 -4.97 -15.37
N ALA A 432 -27.08 -5.47 -15.98
CA ALA A 432 -28.41 -4.90 -15.79
C ALA A 432 -29.05 -5.37 -14.47
N ALA A 433 -28.88 -6.65 -14.13
CA ALA A 433 -29.31 -7.21 -12.84
C ALA A 433 -28.15 -7.94 -12.16
N TRP A 434 -28.12 -7.92 -10.83
CA TRP A 434 -27.05 -8.46 -10.04
C TRP A 434 -27.55 -9.42 -8.96
N GLN A 435 -26.84 -10.52 -8.79
CA GLN A 435 -27.06 -11.49 -7.74
C GLN A 435 -25.82 -11.63 -6.87
N SER A 436 -26.00 -11.66 -5.55
CA SER A 436 -24.90 -11.92 -4.63
C SER A 436 -24.59 -13.41 -4.57
N ALA A 437 -23.32 -13.77 -4.78
CA ALA A 437 -22.84 -15.14 -4.70
C ALA A 437 -22.28 -15.44 -3.31
N ARG A 438 -22.64 -16.60 -2.75
CA ARG A 438 -22.10 -17.10 -1.50
C ARG A 438 -21.05 -18.16 -1.78
N LEU A 439 -19.75 -17.80 -1.58
CA LEU A 439 -18.62 -18.69 -1.83
C LEU A 439 -18.35 -19.65 -0.67
N ALA A 440 -18.56 -19.19 0.58
CA ALA A 440 -18.29 -19.95 1.79
C ALA A 440 -19.32 -19.64 2.90
N SER A 441 -19.32 -20.46 3.95
CA SER A 441 -20.14 -20.22 5.16
C SER A 441 -19.43 -19.34 6.20
N TYR A 442 -18.19 -18.96 5.95
CA TYR A 442 -17.33 -18.11 6.81
C TYR A 442 -16.93 -16.84 6.05
N PRO A 443 -16.47 -15.80 6.76
CA PRO A 443 -15.98 -14.57 6.13
C PRO A 443 -14.76 -14.83 5.23
N ILE A 444 -14.73 -14.20 4.06
CA ILE A 444 -13.64 -14.28 3.09
C ILE A 444 -13.10 -12.89 2.78
N ASN A 445 -11.84 -12.81 2.38
CA ASN A 445 -11.20 -11.58 1.91
C ASN A 445 -10.77 -11.73 0.45
N ILE A 446 -11.58 -11.18 -0.44
CA ILE A 446 -11.42 -11.31 -1.89
C ILE A 446 -10.29 -10.40 -2.38
N ARG A 447 -9.43 -10.94 -3.25
CA ARG A 447 -8.30 -10.25 -3.89
C ARG A 447 -8.60 -9.89 -5.34
N SER A 448 -9.06 -10.87 -6.13
CA SER A 448 -9.37 -10.67 -7.54
C SER A 448 -10.40 -11.69 -8.03
N VAL A 449 -11.03 -11.37 -9.15
CA VAL A 449 -11.87 -12.30 -9.91
C VAL A 449 -11.27 -12.51 -11.29
N THR A 450 -11.47 -13.70 -11.85
CA THR A 450 -11.05 -14.06 -13.22
C THR A 450 -12.18 -14.82 -13.89
N VAL A 451 -12.56 -14.38 -15.08
CA VAL A 451 -13.55 -15.06 -15.93
C VAL A 451 -12.81 -15.66 -17.12
N ALA A 452 -12.87 -16.97 -17.25
CA ALA A 452 -12.29 -17.68 -18.39
C ALA A 452 -13.20 -17.57 -19.63
N PRO A 453 -12.69 -17.77 -20.86
CA PRO A 453 -13.48 -17.63 -22.09
C PRO A 453 -14.70 -18.57 -22.18
N ASP A 454 -14.69 -19.69 -21.49
CA ASP A 454 -15.79 -20.65 -21.40
C ASP A 454 -16.84 -20.32 -20.32
N GLY A 455 -16.70 -19.16 -19.66
CA GLY A 455 -17.61 -18.70 -18.62
C GLY A 455 -17.34 -19.27 -17.22
N GLN A 456 -16.25 -20.03 -17.04
CA GLN A 456 -15.80 -20.43 -15.72
C GLN A 456 -15.30 -19.20 -14.94
N VAL A 457 -15.55 -19.17 -13.63
CA VAL A 457 -15.18 -18.04 -12.76
C VAL A 457 -14.26 -18.52 -11.66
N PHE A 458 -13.18 -17.79 -11.44
CA PHE A 458 -12.22 -18.03 -10.36
C PHE A 458 -12.15 -16.80 -9.45
N VAL A 459 -12.15 -17.02 -8.15
CA VAL A 459 -12.02 -15.96 -7.13
C VAL A 459 -10.82 -16.27 -6.25
N ALA A 460 -9.83 -15.40 -6.30
CA ALA A 460 -8.66 -15.45 -5.43
C ALA A 460 -8.98 -14.74 -4.12
N THR A 461 -8.71 -15.38 -2.99
CA THR A 461 -9.00 -14.86 -1.65
C THR A 461 -7.84 -15.11 -0.68
N ARG A 462 -7.87 -14.42 0.46
CA ARG A 462 -6.95 -14.72 1.56
C ARG A 462 -7.17 -16.13 2.14
N GLU A 463 -8.36 -16.66 2.01
CA GLU A 463 -8.78 -17.97 2.51
C GLU A 463 -8.66 -19.08 1.46
N GLY A 464 -7.91 -18.86 0.35
CA GLY A 464 -7.72 -19.80 -0.73
C GLY A 464 -8.35 -19.33 -2.04
N ALA A 465 -8.61 -20.25 -2.98
CA ALA A 465 -9.27 -19.94 -4.25
C ALA A 465 -10.62 -20.66 -4.37
N PHE A 466 -11.57 -20.01 -5.03
CA PHE A 466 -12.91 -20.56 -5.31
C PHE A 466 -13.15 -20.60 -6.82
N HIS A 467 -13.88 -21.61 -7.27
CA HIS A 467 -14.20 -21.85 -8.66
C HIS A 467 -15.69 -22.08 -8.85
N SER A 468 -16.21 -21.52 -9.91
CA SER A 468 -17.56 -21.82 -10.43
C SER A 468 -17.45 -22.27 -11.88
N ALA A 469 -17.98 -23.44 -12.19
CA ALA A 469 -18.07 -23.99 -13.55
C ALA A 469 -19.39 -23.61 -14.27
N ASP A 470 -20.31 -22.96 -13.58
CA ASP A 470 -21.67 -22.66 -14.02
C ASP A 470 -22.00 -21.17 -14.04
N SER A 471 -20.98 -20.35 -14.35
CA SER A 471 -21.08 -18.90 -14.47
C SER A 471 -21.54 -18.22 -13.17
N GLY A 472 -21.04 -18.69 -12.04
CA GLY A 472 -21.26 -18.07 -10.73
C GLY A 472 -22.50 -18.55 -9.97
N LYS A 473 -23.19 -19.60 -10.42
CA LYS A 473 -24.38 -20.15 -9.74
C LYS A 473 -24.01 -21.02 -8.54
N SER A 474 -22.97 -21.86 -8.69
CA SER A 474 -22.42 -22.67 -7.60
C SER A 474 -20.92 -22.52 -7.49
N TRP A 475 -20.36 -22.78 -6.31
CA TRP A 475 -18.95 -22.50 -6.00
C TRP A 475 -18.30 -23.67 -5.25
N ASN A 476 -17.10 -24.01 -5.66
CA ASN A 476 -16.24 -25.00 -5.03
C ASN A 476 -14.96 -24.36 -4.53
N HIS A 477 -14.51 -24.74 -3.34
CA HIS A 477 -13.19 -24.35 -2.83
C HIS A 477 -12.11 -25.22 -3.48
N LEU A 478 -11.11 -24.60 -4.08
CA LEU A 478 -9.98 -25.29 -4.71
C LEU A 478 -8.91 -25.61 -3.67
N VAL A 479 -8.71 -26.88 -3.40
CA VAL A 479 -7.76 -27.34 -2.35
C VAL A 479 -6.70 -28.30 -2.88
N THR A 480 -6.90 -28.88 -4.07
CA THR A 480 -6.00 -29.92 -4.60
C THR A 480 -4.78 -29.28 -5.27
N GLY A 481 -3.66 -29.26 -4.56
CA GLY A 481 -2.37 -28.75 -5.08
C GLY A 481 -2.17 -27.23 -4.97
N LEU A 482 -3.16 -26.47 -4.50
CA LEU A 482 -3.01 -25.05 -4.15
C LEU A 482 -2.78 -24.90 -2.64
N PRO A 483 -2.07 -23.83 -2.21
CA PRO A 483 -2.11 -23.42 -0.81
C PRO A 483 -3.55 -23.13 -0.37
N ASP A 484 -3.89 -23.51 0.85
CA ASP A 484 -5.20 -23.28 1.46
C ASP A 484 -5.44 -21.82 1.87
N LYS A 485 -4.45 -20.95 1.68
CA LYS A 485 -4.48 -19.54 2.09
C LYS A 485 -3.75 -18.62 1.13
N ASP A 486 -4.21 -17.36 1.13
CA ASP A 486 -3.59 -16.19 0.53
C ASP A 486 -3.27 -16.33 -0.96
N ILE A 487 -4.25 -16.81 -1.74
CA ILE A 487 -4.17 -16.76 -3.20
C ILE A 487 -4.40 -15.31 -3.63
N THR A 488 -3.44 -14.74 -4.35
CA THR A 488 -3.44 -13.32 -4.72
C THR A 488 -4.01 -13.05 -6.09
N SER A 489 -3.80 -13.97 -7.03
CA SER A 489 -4.26 -13.83 -8.40
C SER A 489 -4.43 -15.20 -9.06
N VAL A 490 -5.42 -15.30 -9.94
CA VAL A 490 -5.56 -16.39 -10.92
C VAL A 490 -5.56 -15.73 -12.30
N ALA A 491 -4.89 -16.34 -13.28
CA ALA A 491 -4.87 -15.88 -14.67
C ALA A 491 -5.11 -17.07 -15.62
N TYR A 492 -5.80 -16.80 -16.72
CA TYR A 492 -6.00 -17.77 -17.80
C TYR A 492 -5.01 -17.53 -18.93
N ASP A 493 -4.24 -18.55 -19.29
CA ASP A 493 -3.35 -18.58 -20.46
C ASP A 493 -4.06 -19.27 -21.64
N GLY A 494 -4.61 -18.46 -22.53
CA GLY A 494 -5.32 -18.95 -23.70
C GLY A 494 -4.41 -19.66 -24.71
N SER A 495 -3.11 -19.35 -24.75
CA SER A 495 -2.13 -19.95 -25.66
C SER A 495 -1.88 -21.43 -25.33
N HIS A 496 -1.79 -21.74 -24.03
CA HIS A 496 -1.55 -23.10 -23.54
C HIS A 496 -2.80 -23.77 -22.94
N LYS A 497 -3.94 -23.08 -22.93
CA LYS A 497 -5.20 -23.52 -22.31
C LYS A 497 -5.02 -23.94 -20.85
N ARG A 498 -4.27 -23.14 -20.07
CA ARG A 498 -3.95 -23.41 -18.67
C ARG A 498 -4.37 -22.27 -17.77
N LEU A 499 -4.50 -22.58 -16.49
CA LEU A 499 -4.66 -21.59 -15.42
C LEU A 499 -3.34 -21.46 -14.66
N LEU A 500 -3.05 -20.26 -14.24
CA LEU A 500 -1.92 -19.91 -13.38
C LEU A 500 -2.44 -19.24 -12.12
N ALA A 501 -1.90 -19.61 -10.97
CA ALA A 501 -2.26 -18.99 -9.68
C ALA A 501 -1.00 -18.61 -8.90
N THR A 502 -1.11 -17.54 -8.10
CA THR A 502 -0.03 -17.05 -7.24
C THR A 502 -0.49 -16.89 -5.80
N SER A 503 0.45 -17.07 -4.86
CA SER A 503 0.23 -16.87 -3.43
C SER A 503 1.02 -15.67 -2.93
N GLY A 504 0.44 -14.93 -1.96
CA GLY A 504 1.12 -13.86 -1.26
C GLY A 504 2.18 -14.32 -0.24
N GLN A 505 2.28 -15.61 0.00
CA GLN A 505 3.22 -16.19 0.96
C GLN A 505 4.51 -16.73 0.32
N THR A 506 4.46 -17.08 -0.96
CA THR A 506 5.58 -17.70 -1.68
C THR A 506 5.73 -17.08 -3.07
N GLY A 507 6.92 -17.22 -3.65
CA GLY A 507 7.18 -16.86 -5.05
C GLY A 507 6.77 -17.92 -6.06
N VAL A 508 6.07 -18.96 -5.63
CA VAL A 508 5.66 -20.09 -6.48
C VAL A 508 4.48 -19.70 -7.34
N VAL A 509 4.58 -20.00 -8.63
CA VAL A 509 3.45 -19.99 -9.56
C VAL A 509 2.89 -21.41 -9.66
N PHE A 510 1.60 -21.57 -9.42
CA PHE A 510 0.89 -22.83 -9.55
C PHE A 510 0.22 -22.89 -10.92
N GLU A 511 0.20 -24.08 -11.52
CA GLU A 511 -0.34 -24.31 -12.85
C GLU A 511 -1.39 -25.43 -12.86
N SER A 512 -2.49 -25.21 -13.57
CA SER A 512 -3.53 -26.22 -13.81
C SER A 512 -3.80 -26.36 -15.29
N MET A 513 -3.79 -27.60 -15.79
CA MET A 513 -4.09 -27.97 -17.18
C MET A 513 -5.49 -28.57 -17.34
N ASP A 514 -6.26 -28.71 -16.26
CA ASP A 514 -7.55 -29.40 -16.19
C ASP A 514 -8.70 -28.50 -15.71
N GLY A 515 -8.59 -27.20 -16.02
CA GLY A 515 -9.63 -26.22 -15.66
C GLY A 515 -9.71 -25.92 -14.16
N GLY A 516 -8.61 -26.09 -13.42
CA GLY A 516 -8.54 -25.79 -11.99
C GLY A 516 -8.87 -26.96 -11.07
N SER A 517 -9.11 -28.16 -11.61
CA SER A 517 -9.42 -29.35 -10.81
C SER A 517 -8.22 -29.82 -10.00
N THR A 518 -7.02 -29.79 -10.61
CA THR A 518 -5.74 -30.07 -9.95
C THR A 518 -4.70 -29.00 -10.28
N TRP A 519 -3.78 -28.77 -9.34
CA TRP A 519 -2.74 -27.77 -9.49
C TRP A 519 -1.37 -28.37 -9.22
N GLN A 520 -0.41 -28.03 -10.06
CA GLN A 520 0.99 -28.41 -9.91
C GLN A 520 1.82 -27.21 -9.50
N ARG A 521 2.82 -27.46 -8.66
CA ARG A 521 3.78 -26.43 -8.26
C ARG A 521 4.76 -26.17 -9.40
N GLY A 522 4.77 -24.96 -9.92
CA GLY A 522 5.74 -24.48 -10.89
C GLY A 522 7.00 -23.90 -10.23
N PRO A 523 7.81 -23.16 -10.99
CA PRO A 523 9.03 -22.54 -10.51
C PRO A 523 8.74 -21.52 -9.41
N ASP A 524 9.71 -21.37 -8.49
CA ASP A 524 9.69 -20.35 -7.46
C ASP A 524 10.44 -19.12 -7.95
N SER A 525 9.80 -17.98 -7.99
CA SER A 525 10.41 -16.72 -8.40
C SER A 525 11.33 -16.11 -7.31
N GLY A 526 11.33 -16.69 -6.11
CA GLY A 526 12.06 -16.15 -4.96
C GLY A 526 11.35 -14.98 -4.25
N TYR A 527 10.28 -14.43 -4.84
CA TYR A 527 9.55 -13.27 -4.32
C TYR A 527 8.04 -13.51 -4.34
N PRO A 528 7.29 -13.16 -3.28
CA PRO A 528 5.83 -13.23 -3.30
C PRO A 528 5.25 -12.44 -4.47
N LEU A 529 4.28 -13.01 -5.19
CA LEU A 529 3.64 -12.37 -6.33
C LEU A 529 2.25 -11.86 -5.93
N ARG A 530 1.99 -10.59 -6.24
CA ARG A 530 0.69 -9.97 -5.96
C ARG A 530 -0.31 -10.10 -7.11
N ARG A 531 0.19 -10.06 -8.32
CA ARG A 531 -0.59 -10.20 -9.54
C ARG A 531 0.21 -10.97 -10.56
N ILE A 532 -0.47 -11.78 -11.33
CA ILE A 532 0.10 -12.48 -12.48
C ILE A 532 -0.66 -12.07 -13.74
N SER A 533 0.04 -11.89 -14.83
CA SER A 533 -0.51 -11.68 -16.17
C SER A 533 0.19 -12.61 -17.14
N VAL A 534 -0.51 -13.01 -18.20
CA VAL A 534 0.06 -13.86 -19.26
C VAL A 534 0.33 -13.01 -20.48
N VAL A 535 1.54 -13.13 -21.00
CA VAL A 535 2.06 -12.42 -22.16
C VAL A 535 2.59 -13.45 -23.15
N HIS A 536 1.90 -13.63 -24.28
CA HIS A 536 2.30 -14.56 -25.33
C HIS A 536 2.70 -15.97 -24.81
N GLY A 537 1.88 -16.51 -23.91
CA GLY A 537 2.11 -17.83 -23.30
C GLY A 537 3.15 -17.87 -22.19
N ARG A 538 3.76 -16.74 -21.83
CA ARG A 538 4.66 -16.60 -20.67
C ARG A 538 3.97 -15.78 -19.59
N TYR A 539 4.24 -16.07 -18.34
CA TYR A 539 3.71 -15.24 -17.26
C TYR A 539 4.68 -14.14 -16.86
N VAL A 540 4.07 -13.03 -16.42
CA VAL A 540 4.75 -11.90 -15.81
C VAL A 540 4.09 -11.64 -14.47
N GLY A 541 4.88 -11.59 -13.40
CA GLY A 541 4.42 -11.41 -12.03
C GLY A 541 4.80 -10.04 -11.45
N ALA A 542 3.86 -9.38 -10.79
CA ALA A 542 4.11 -8.17 -10.02
C ALA A 542 4.50 -8.51 -8.59
N THR A 543 5.61 -7.94 -8.12
CA THR A 543 6.08 -8.10 -6.73
C THR A 543 5.70 -6.90 -5.86
N PRO A 544 5.66 -7.04 -4.54
CA PRO A 544 5.42 -5.91 -3.64
C PRO A 544 6.53 -4.86 -3.65
N PHE A 545 7.79 -5.25 -3.94
CA PHE A 545 8.97 -4.40 -3.73
C PHE A 545 10.02 -4.49 -4.83
N ASP A 546 10.06 -5.58 -5.61
CA ASP A 546 11.13 -5.86 -6.57
C ASP A 546 10.71 -5.70 -8.04
N GLY A 547 9.66 -4.93 -8.29
CA GLY A 547 9.21 -4.65 -9.65
C GLY A 547 8.49 -5.84 -10.29
N VAL A 548 8.95 -6.27 -11.46
CA VAL A 548 8.33 -7.31 -12.28
C VAL A 548 9.27 -8.49 -12.47
N ILE A 549 8.73 -9.70 -12.34
CA ILE A 549 9.45 -10.95 -12.60
C ILE A 549 8.79 -11.64 -13.81
N ALA A 550 9.59 -11.96 -14.79
CA ALA A 550 9.15 -12.76 -15.95
C ALA A 550 9.49 -14.25 -15.75
N GLN A 551 8.68 -15.12 -16.36
CA GLN A 551 8.96 -16.54 -16.40
C GLN A 551 10.35 -16.77 -17.02
N PRO A 552 11.25 -17.56 -16.39
CA PRO A 552 12.55 -17.89 -16.97
C PRO A 552 12.40 -18.53 -18.36
N GLU A 553 13.33 -18.26 -19.25
CA GLU A 553 13.42 -18.99 -20.52
C GLU A 553 13.85 -20.43 -20.21
N ASN A 554 13.07 -21.42 -20.67
CA ASN A 554 13.52 -22.80 -20.60
C ASN A 554 14.73 -22.97 -21.55
N GLU A 555 15.89 -23.34 -21.02
CA GLU A 555 17.11 -23.60 -21.80
C GLU A 555 16.93 -24.65 -22.92
N SER A 556 15.84 -25.42 -22.90
CA SER A 556 15.52 -26.42 -23.91
C SER A 556 14.99 -25.88 -25.25
N GLN A 557 14.62 -24.60 -25.37
CA GLN A 557 14.20 -24.01 -26.65
C GLN A 557 15.33 -23.28 -27.37
N SER A 558 16.42 -22.93 -26.72
CA SER A 558 17.57 -22.32 -27.38
C SER A 558 18.49 -23.34 -28.10
N ALA A 559 18.40 -24.61 -27.77
CA ALA A 559 19.22 -25.66 -28.39
C ALA A 559 18.72 -26.08 -29.81
N ASN A 560 17.47 -25.76 -30.19
CA ASN A 560 16.93 -26.12 -31.50
C ASN A 560 17.04 -25.00 -32.55
N ALA A 561 17.51 -23.81 -32.23
CA ALA A 561 17.72 -22.72 -33.18
C ALA A 561 19.15 -22.66 -33.75
N GLY A 562 20.07 -23.49 -33.27
CA GLY A 562 21.48 -23.53 -33.67
C GLY A 562 21.95 -24.72 -34.48
N GLY A 563 21.04 -25.56 -35.00
CA GLY A 563 21.35 -26.76 -35.78
C GLY A 563 20.96 -26.62 -37.24
N GLY A 564 21.80 -25.98 -38.04
CA GLY A 564 21.66 -25.99 -39.50
C GLY A 564 22.51 -24.94 -40.19
N THR A 565 23.80 -25.23 -40.46
CA THR A 565 24.32 -25.35 -41.85
C THR A 565 25.84 -25.53 -41.81
N ASN A 566 26.25 -26.48 -42.54
CA ASN A 566 27.63 -26.65 -43.06
C ASN A 566 28.12 -25.41 -43.78
#